data_cc91553b037ed851a2853ceeed179f24
#
_entry.id   cc91553b037ed851a2853ceeed179f24
#
_cell.length_a   1.000
_cell.length_b   1.000
_cell.length_c   1.000
_cell.angle_alpha   90.00
_cell.angle_beta   90.00
_cell.angle_gamma   90.00
#
_symmetry.space_group_name_H-M   'P 1'
#
loop_
_entity.id
_entity.type
_entity.pdbx_description
1 polymer ?
#
loop_
_entity_poly.entity_id
_entity_poly.type
_entity_poly.pdbx_seq_one_letter_code
_entity_poly.pdbx_strand_id
1 'polypeptide(L)'
;MLSKINPEILKETAFNILKAVGCKENLEEIEACITRIRLVLKSTDNIDEKKLKENGSLGIIKISEKEIHIIIGPTADPIVTYIKKLL
;
A
#
# COMPACT_ATOMS: atom_id res chain seq x y z
N MET A 1 19.19 -13.40 -6.70
CA MET A 1 18.50 -13.29 -6.82
C MET A 1 17.58 -12.93 -6.29
N LEU A 2 17.32 -12.63 -6.46
CA LEU A 2 16.51 -12.33 -5.99
C LEU A 2 15.55 -12.72 -5.88
N SER A 3 15.57 -12.70 -5.78
CA SER A 3 14.77 -12.86 -5.63
C SER A 3 13.73 -13.55 -5.48
N LYS A 4 13.62 -14.06 -4.75
CA LYS A 4 12.48 -14.75 -4.48
C LYS A 4 11.64 -13.99 -3.59
N ILE A 5 10.48 -13.56 -4.09
CA ILE A 5 9.51 -12.85 -3.30
C ILE A 5 8.67 -13.90 -2.58
N ASN A 6 8.74 -13.91 -1.27
CA ASN A 6 7.99 -14.89 -0.47
C ASN A 6 6.53 -14.47 -0.39
N PRO A 7 5.58 -15.30 -0.90
CA PRO A 7 4.17 -14.94 -0.87
C PRO A 7 3.61 -14.68 0.53
N GLU A 8 4.12 -15.37 1.53
CA GLU A 8 3.67 -15.16 2.90
C GLU A 8 4.03 -13.75 3.38
N ILE A 9 5.25 -13.31 3.06
CA ILE A 9 5.69 -11.98 3.44
C ILE A 9 4.88 -10.93 2.68
N LEU A 10 4.60 -11.18 1.39
CA LEU A 10 3.80 -10.25 0.61
C LEU A 10 2.40 -10.11 1.16
N LYS A 11 1.80 -11.21 1.58
CA LYS A 11 0.45 -11.17 2.16
C LYS A 11 0.44 -10.36 3.45
N GLU A 12 1.44 -10.57 4.29
CA GLU A 12 1.53 -9.84 5.54
C GLU A 12 1.77 -8.36 5.30
N THR A 13 2.66 -8.04 4.35
CA THR A 13 2.92 -6.67 3.98
C THR A 13 1.67 -5.99 3.46
N ALA A 14 0.92 -6.68 2.60
CA ALA A 14 -0.32 -6.14 2.05
C ALA A 14 -1.34 -5.85 3.15
N PHE A 15 -1.49 -6.79 4.09
CA PHE A 15 -2.41 -6.62 5.21
C PHE A 15 -2.00 -5.42 6.06
N ASN A 16 -0.70 -5.30 6.35
CA ASN A 16 -0.21 -4.20 7.16
C ASN A 16 -0.39 -2.85 6.47
N ILE A 17 -0.17 -2.80 5.15
CA ILE A 17 -0.38 -1.57 4.40
C ILE A 17 -1.85 -1.18 4.42
N LEU A 18 -2.73 -2.16 4.21
CA LEU A 18 -4.17 -1.88 4.25
C LEU A 18 -4.58 -1.31 5.61
N LYS A 19 -4.06 -1.90 6.69
CA LYS A 19 -4.36 -1.39 8.03
C LYS A 19 -3.82 0.02 8.23
N ALA A 20 -2.63 0.28 7.68
CA ALA A 20 -1.98 1.57 7.87
C ALA A 20 -2.75 2.72 7.21
N VAL A 21 -3.50 2.43 6.16
CA VAL A 21 -4.28 3.48 5.46
C VAL A 21 -5.73 3.54 5.93
N GLY A 22 -6.08 2.79 6.98
CA GLY A 22 -7.42 2.87 7.55
C GLY A 22 -8.35 1.74 7.21
N CYS A 23 -7.82 0.63 6.73
CA CYS A 23 -8.54 -0.57 6.37
C CYS A 23 -9.46 -0.34 5.18
N LYS A 24 -10.20 -1.39 4.81
CA LYS A 24 -11.04 -1.31 3.61
C LYS A 24 -12.13 -0.25 3.76
N GLU A 25 -12.53 0.07 4.98
CA GLU A 25 -13.55 1.08 5.22
C GLU A 25 -13.12 2.46 4.74
N ASN A 26 -11.82 2.70 4.69
CA ASN A 26 -11.29 3.99 4.24
C ASN A 26 -10.80 3.97 2.80
N LEU A 27 -10.77 2.78 2.17
CA LEU A 27 -10.21 2.61 0.83
C LEU A 27 -11.30 2.69 -0.23
N GLU A 28 -11.14 3.62 -1.18
CA GLU A 28 -12.08 3.76 -2.29
C GLU A 28 -11.54 3.16 -3.57
N GLU A 29 -10.25 3.39 -3.87
CA GLU A 29 -9.62 2.83 -5.05
C GLU A 29 -8.18 2.51 -4.74
N ILE A 30 -7.66 1.49 -5.40
CA ILE A 30 -6.26 1.12 -5.28
C ILE A 30 -5.77 0.58 -6.62
N GLU A 31 -4.60 1.04 -7.04
CA GLU A 31 -3.95 0.57 -8.26
C GLU A 31 -2.45 0.51 -8.06
N ALA A 32 -1.81 -0.40 -8.78
CA ALA A 32 -0.37 -0.46 -8.80
C ALA A 32 0.15 0.22 -10.06
N CYS A 33 1.18 1.01 -9.90
CA CYS A 33 1.99 1.47 -11.01
C CYS A 33 3.35 0.80 -10.84
N ILE A 34 4.25 0.97 -11.78
CA ILE A 34 5.50 0.17 -11.79
C ILE A 34 6.20 0.11 -10.44
N THR A 35 6.33 1.23 -9.75
CA THR A 35 7.05 1.28 -8.49
C THR A 35 6.26 1.88 -7.34
N ARG A 36 4.98 2.18 -7.56
CA ARG A 36 4.19 2.83 -6.52
C ARG A 36 2.78 2.28 -6.46
N ILE A 37 2.17 2.46 -5.31
CA ILE A 37 0.78 2.10 -5.08
C ILE A 37 0.00 3.40 -5.01
N ARG A 38 -1.01 3.52 -5.85
CA ARG A 38 -1.89 4.69 -5.86
C ARG A 38 -3.17 4.33 -5.10
N LEU A 39 -3.49 5.11 -4.10
CA LEU A 39 -4.69 4.87 -3.30
C LEU A 39 -5.55 6.12 -3.26
N VAL A 40 -6.86 5.90 -3.43
CA VAL A 40 -7.85 6.93 -3.17
C VAL A 40 -8.57 6.50 -1.90
N LEU A 41 -8.56 7.37 -0.90
CA LEU A 41 -9.09 7.09 0.42
C LEU A 41 -10.22 8.06 0.73
N LYS A 42 -11.07 7.69 1.67
CA LYS A 42 -12.09 8.64 2.14
C LYS A 42 -11.43 9.81 2.86
N SER A 43 -10.35 9.51 3.58
CA SER A 43 -9.58 10.53 4.28
C SER A 43 -8.12 10.09 4.39
N THR A 44 -7.20 11.04 4.23
CA THR A 44 -5.78 10.78 4.42
C THR A 44 -5.30 11.29 5.78
N ASP A 45 -6.23 11.68 6.67
CA ASP A 45 -5.85 12.31 7.93
C ASP A 45 -5.19 11.37 8.94
N ASN A 46 -5.56 10.10 8.93
CA ASN A 46 -5.09 9.15 9.94
C ASN A 46 -4.27 8.02 9.37
N ILE A 47 -3.41 8.35 8.41
CA ILE A 47 -2.52 7.35 7.82
C ILE A 47 -1.36 7.10 8.78
N ASP A 48 -1.07 5.83 9.03
CA ASP A 48 0.05 5.45 9.87
C ASP A 48 1.31 5.36 9.02
N GLU A 49 2.00 6.50 8.86
CA GLU A 49 3.17 6.56 7.99
C GLU A 49 4.32 5.71 8.51
N LYS A 50 4.45 5.60 9.82
CA LYS A 50 5.50 4.77 10.40
C LYS A 50 5.30 3.30 10.01
N LYS A 51 4.06 2.82 10.09
CA LYS A 51 3.76 1.45 9.72
C LYS A 51 4.02 1.22 8.23
N LEU A 52 3.67 2.20 7.39
CA LEU A 52 3.95 2.09 5.96
C LEU A 52 5.44 1.98 5.72
N LYS A 53 6.23 2.80 6.41
CA LYS A 53 7.68 2.75 6.26
C LYS A 53 8.23 1.41 6.70
N GLU A 54 7.72 0.86 7.80
CA GLU A 54 8.15 -0.43 8.30
C GLU A 54 7.81 -1.56 7.34
N ASN A 55 6.86 -1.33 6.46
CA ASN A 55 6.42 -2.34 5.50
C ASN A 55 6.92 -2.07 4.09
N GLY A 56 7.98 -1.30 3.96
CA GLY A 56 8.68 -1.14 2.69
C GLY A 56 8.46 0.16 1.96
N SER A 57 7.66 1.07 2.51
CA SER A 57 7.47 2.36 1.86
C SER A 57 8.78 3.13 1.85
N LEU A 58 9.17 3.59 0.66
CA LEU A 58 10.33 4.43 0.48
C LEU A 58 9.96 5.91 0.53
N GLY A 59 8.68 6.21 0.45
CA GLY A 59 8.18 7.56 0.53
C GLY A 59 6.70 7.58 0.28
N ILE A 60 6.04 8.65 0.71
CA ILE A 60 4.62 8.83 0.52
C ILE A 60 4.41 10.21 -0.06
N ILE A 61 3.65 10.28 -1.16
CA ILE A 61 3.33 11.55 -1.81
C ILE A 61 1.83 11.79 -1.64
N LYS A 62 1.49 12.87 -0.98
CA LYS A 62 0.09 13.23 -0.82
C LYS A 62 -0.32 14.06 -2.03
N ILE A 63 -1.19 13.49 -2.85
CA ILE A 63 -1.65 14.15 -4.08
C ILE A 63 -2.79 15.12 -3.76
N SER A 64 -3.69 14.71 -2.87
CA SER A 64 -4.83 15.53 -2.47
C SER A 64 -5.28 15.07 -1.09
N GLU A 65 -6.39 15.59 -0.61
CA GLU A 65 -6.92 15.17 0.68
C GLU A 65 -7.41 13.74 0.67
N LYS A 66 -7.56 13.16 -0.51
CA LYS A 66 -8.07 11.79 -0.65
C LYS A 66 -7.14 10.85 -1.37
N GLU A 67 -6.13 11.36 -2.04
CA GLU A 67 -5.26 10.50 -2.83
C GLU A 67 -3.83 10.57 -2.35
N ILE A 68 -3.22 9.39 -2.15
CA ILE A 68 -1.80 9.29 -1.83
C ILE A 68 -1.15 8.27 -2.76
N HIS A 69 0.14 8.44 -2.96
CA HIS A 69 0.97 7.46 -3.65
C HIS A 69 2.03 6.98 -2.68
N ILE A 70 2.17 5.66 -2.58
CA ILE A 70 3.20 5.04 -1.74
C ILE A 70 4.27 4.50 -2.67
N ILE A 71 5.47 5.04 -2.56
CA ILE A 71 6.60 4.55 -3.34
C ILE A 71 7.12 3.30 -2.66
N ILE A 72 7.07 2.17 -3.34
CA ILE A 72 7.43 0.91 -2.69
C ILE A 72 8.34 0.03 -3.54
N GLY A 73 8.53 0.38 -4.82
CA GLY A 73 9.39 -0.39 -5.70
C GLY A 73 8.64 -1.48 -6.45
N PRO A 74 9.36 -2.45 -7.01
CA PRO A 74 8.76 -3.41 -7.95
C PRO A 74 7.75 -4.37 -7.34
N THR A 75 7.60 -4.39 -6.01
CA THR A 75 6.60 -5.23 -5.38
C THR A 75 5.23 -4.59 -5.33
N ALA A 76 5.06 -3.39 -5.90
CA ALA A 76 3.78 -2.68 -5.85
C ALA A 76 2.63 -3.53 -6.40
N ASP A 77 2.84 -4.13 -7.58
CA ASP A 77 1.79 -4.91 -8.22
C ASP A 77 1.35 -6.13 -7.41
N PRO A 78 2.26 -7.02 -6.98
CA PRO A 78 1.82 -8.16 -6.16
C PRO A 78 1.19 -7.74 -4.83
N ILE A 79 1.68 -6.65 -4.23
CA ILE A 79 1.08 -6.17 -2.99
C ILE A 79 -0.37 -5.72 -3.23
N VAL A 80 -0.61 -4.96 -4.29
CA VAL A 80 -1.96 -4.51 -4.62
C VAL A 80 -2.86 -5.71 -4.91
N THR A 81 -2.33 -6.72 -5.60
CA THR A 81 -3.09 -7.94 -5.87
C THR A 81 -3.56 -8.59 -4.57
N TYR A 82 -2.68 -8.70 -3.58
CA TYR A 82 -3.07 -9.28 -2.30
C TYR A 82 -4.03 -8.38 -1.52
N ILE A 83 -3.85 -7.06 -1.60
CA ILE A 83 -4.78 -6.16 -0.93
C ILE A 83 -6.18 -6.32 -1.51
N LYS A 84 -6.29 -6.42 -2.84
CA LYS A 84 -7.60 -6.58 -3.47
C LYS A 84 -8.30 -7.86 -3.03
N LYS A 85 -7.54 -8.89 -2.70
CA LYS A 85 -8.14 -10.13 -2.20
C LYS A 85 -8.68 -9.98 -0.78
N LEU A 86 -8.28 -8.96 -0.06
CA LEU A 86 -8.74 -8.70 1.30
C LEU A 86 -9.98 -7.80 1.34
N LEU A 87 -10.39 -7.26 0.20
CA LEU A 87 -11.52 -6.31 0.15
C LEU A 87 -12.89 -6.99 0.06
#